data_7c3af580ab0d1a118b0243bdd9ab1c7b
#
_entry.id   7c3af580ab0d1a118b0243bdd9ab1c7b
#
_cell.length_a   1.000
_cell.length_b   1.000
_cell.length_c   1.000
_cell.angle_alpha   90.00
_cell.angle_beta   90.00
_cell.angle_gamma   90.00
#
_symmetry.space_group_name_H-M   'P 1'
#
loop_
_entity.id
_entity.type
_entity.pdbx_description
1 polymer ?
#
loop_
_entity_poly.entity_id
_entity_poly.type
_entity_poly.pdbx_seq_one_letter_code
_entity_poly.pdbx_strand_id
1 'polypeptide(L)'
;NIEKWSGPGSLPEGLEEYLIITTMDDKGNKSIAGGLMKRQSPEQQGMTNYIDVKSVQEYSAKVEQLGGKVMIPKKPVPGMGYFAVCMDTENNSFGIWETDADAK
;
A
#
# COMPACT_ATOMS: atom_id res chain seq x y z
N ASN A 1 -1.21 -10.58 15.00
CA ASN A 1 -0.62 -11.72 14.29
C ASN A 1 0.17 -11.24 13.08
N ILE A 2 1.25 -11.95 12.81
CA ILE A 2 2.10 -11.67 11.65
C ILE A 2 2.12 -12.93 10.81
N GLU A 3 1.76 -12.79 9.53
CA GLU A 3 1.71 -13.92 8.62
C GLU A 3 2.50 -13.60 7.35
N LYS A 4 3.15 -14.62 6.78
CA LYS A 4 3.82 -14.47 5.51
C LYS A 4 2.79 -14.35 4.39
N TRP A 5 3.07 -13.52 3.39
CA TRP A 5 2.19 -13.36 2.25
C TRP A 5 1.92 -14.70 1.57
N SER A 6 0.63 -14.99 1.35
CA SER A 6 0.19 -16.21 0.69
C SER A 6 -0.99 -15.97 -0.25
N GLY A 7 -1.19 -14.73 -0.65
CA GLY A 7 -2.30 -14.37 -1.52
C GLY A 7 -2.11 -14.87 -2.96
N PRO A 8 -3.14 -14.72 -3.80
CA PRO A 8 -3.06 -15.14 -5.20
C PRO A 8 -2.07 -14.27 -5.98
N GLY A 9 -1.46 -14.87 -6.99
CA GLY A 9 -0.52 -14.18 -7.84
C GLY A 9 0.87 -14.09 -7.24
N SER A 10 1.76 -13.49 -8.00
CA SER A 10 3.16 -13.30 -7.58
C SER A 10 3.34 -11.93 -6.95
N LEU A 11 4.16 -11.84 -5.91
CA LEU A 11 4.56 -10.56 -5.36
C LEU A 11 5.45 -9.83 -6.38
N PRO A 12 5.44 -8.48 -6.37
CA PRO A 12 6.39 -7.72 -7.16
C PRO A 12 7.82 -8.14 -6.84
N GLU A 13 8.70 -8.01 -7.81
CA GLU A 13 10.11 -8.34 -7.63
C GLU A 13 10.68 -7.56 -6.44
N GLY A 14 11.41 -8.26 -5.58
CA GLY A 14 11.98 -7.68 -4.39
C GLY A 14 11.11 -7.77 -3.14
N LEU A 15 9.89 -8.31 -3.25
CA LEU A 15 8.97 -8.44 -2.12
C LEU A 15 8.75 -9.88 -1.69
N GLU A 16 9.72 -10.74 -1.89
CA GLU A 16 9.60 -12.19 -1.60
C GLU A 16 9.32 -12.49 -0.14
N GLU A 17 9.70 -11.58 0.76
CA GLU A 17 9.49 -11.77 2.21
C GLU A 17 8.54 -10.71 2.77
N TYR A 18 7.40 -10.52 2.12
CA TYR A 18 6.39 -9.60 2.60
C TYR A 18 5.55 -10.26 3.69
N LEU A 19 5.50 -9.62 4.86
CA LEU A 19 4.72 -10.13 6.00
C LEU A 19 3.48 -9.28 6.19
N ILE A 20 2.35 -9.93 6.42
CA ILE A 20 1.09 -9.24 6.71
C ILE A 20 0.90 -9.17 8.21
N ILE A 21 0.68 -7.98 8.73
CA ILE A 21 0.42 -7.74 10.15
C ILE A 21 -1.07 -7.47 10.32
N THR A 22 -1.72 -8.26 11.15
CA THR A 22 -3.14 -8.08 11.45
C THR A 22 -3.31 -7.74 12.92
N THR A 23 -4.10 -6.71 13.21
CA THR A 23 -4.45 -6.37 14.59
C THR A 23 -5.93 -6.60 14.81
N MET A 24 -6.32 -6.75 16.08
CA MET A 24 -7.70 -6.96 16.47
C MET A 24 -8.08 -6.01 17.58
N ASP A 25 -9.36 -5.61 17.61
CA ASP A 25 -9.88 -4.81 18.70
C ASP A 25 -10.25 -5.71 19.90
N ASP A 26 -10.76 -5.10 20.98
CA ASP A 26 -11.11 -5.81 22.20
C ASP A 26 -12.23 -6.83 22.00
N LYS A 27 -12.99 -6.71 20.91
CA LYS A 27 -14.12 -7.58 20.59
C LYS A 27 -13.74 -8.68 19.60
N GLY A 28 -12.47 -8.79 19.22
CA GLY A 28 -12.00 -9.79 18.28
C GLY A 28 -12.21 -9.43 16.81
N ASN A 29 -12.62 -8.21 16.51
CA ASN A 29 -12.77 -7.75 15.13
C ASN A 29 -11.43 -7.26 14.58
N LYS A 30 -11.21 -7.45 13.28
CA LYS A 30 -10.00 -6.94 12.64
C LYS A 30 -9.96 -5.42 12.73
N SER A 31 -8.82 -4.89 13.09
CA SER A 31 -8.57 -3.48 13.17
C SER A 31 -7.50 -3.10 12.12
N ILE A 32 -6.66 -2.14 12.42
CA ILE A 32 -5.63 -1.70 11.48
C ILE A 32 -4.75 -2.87 11.07
N ALA A 33 -4.52 -3.00 9.77
CA ALA A 33 -3.63 -3.99 9.21
C ALA A 33 -2.48 -3.30 8.51
N GLY A 34 -1.38 -4.01 8.34
CA GLY A 34 -0.22 -3.46 7.66
C GLY A 34 0.65 -4.53 7.05
N GLY A 35 1.75 -4.11 6.50
CA GLY A 35 2.74 -4.99 5.93
C GLY A 35 4.13 -4.66 6.45
N LEU A 36 4.97 -5.66 6.48
CA LEU A 36 6.36 -5.54 6.87
C LEU A 36 7.21 -6.22 5.81
N MET A 37 8.18 -5.52 5.29
CA MET A 37 9.08 -6.08 4.29
C MET A 37 10.49 -5.59 4.50
N LYS A 38 11.44 -6.32 3.92
CA LYS A 38 12.84 -5.89 3.95
C LYS A 38 12.99 -4.61 3.15
N ARG A 39 13.79 -3.69 3.67
CA ARG A 39 14.09 -2.44 2.96
C ARG A 39 14.73 -2.75 1.61
N GLN A 40 14.23 -2.12 0.56
CA GLN A 40 14.70 -2.32 -0.80
C GLN A 40 15.87 -1.40 -1.17
N SER A 41 15.95 -0.23 -0.53
CA SER A 41 17.03 0.73 -0.74
C SER A 41 17.28 1.55 0.51
N PRO A 42 18.47 2.17 0.65
CA PRO A 42 18.76 3.01 1.82
C PRO A 42 17.84 4.21 1.96
N GLU A 43 17.18 4.64 0.89
CA GLU A 43 16.25 5.77 0.92
C GLU A 43 14.89 5.38 1.52
N GLN A 44 14.56 4.10 1.56
CA GLN A 44 13.31 3.65 2.18
C GLN A 44 13.46 3.69 3.69
N GLN A 45 12.90 4.71 4.30
CA GLN A 45 12.97 4.89 5.76
C GLN A 45 11.59 5.18 6.32
N GLY A 46 11.37 4.74 7.57
CA GLY A 46 10.14 5.00 8.28
C GLY A 46 8.98 4.14 7.80
N MET A 47 7.79 4.61 8.09
CA MET A 47 6.55 3.91 7.76
C MET A 47 5.80 4.67 6.69
N THR A 48 5.09 3.92 5.85
CA THR A 48 4.19 4.50 4.86
C THR A 48 2.76 4.17 5.26
N ASN A 49 1.95 5.19 5.52
CA ASN A 49 0.53 5.01 5.80
C ASN A 49 -0.23 4.90 4.48
N TYR A 50 -1.12 3.93 4.41
CA TYR A 50 -1.96 3.74 3.23
C TYR A 50 -3.40 4.14 3.55
N ILE A 51 -4.00 4.87 2.63
CA ILE A 51 -5.38 5.35 2.75
C ILE A 51 -6.24 4.60 1.75
N ASP A 52 -7.32 3.97 2.23
CA ASP A 52 -8.28 3.31 1.34
C ASP A 52 -9.03 4.33 0.51
N VAL A 53 -9.03 4.14 -0.79
CA VAL A 53 -9.75 5.00 -1.72
C VAL A 53 -10.55 4.14 -2.70
N LYS A 54 -11.56 4.72 -3.30
CA LYS A 54 -12.39 4.01 -4.28
C LYS A 54 -11.68 3.80 -5.61
N SER A 55 -10.78 4.70 -5.97
CA SER A 55 -10.05 4.63 -7.23
C SER A 55 -8.68 5.25 -7.05
N VAL A 56 -7.65 4.43 -7.15
CA VAL A 56 -6.26 4.90 -7.09
C VAL A 56 -5.98 5.86 -8.22
N GLN A 57 -6.53 5.59 -9.41
CA GLN A 57 -6.31 6.46 -10.56
C GLN A 57 -6.89 7.86 -10.35
N GLU A 58 -8.13 7.95 -9.84
CA GLU A 58 -8.76 9.24 -9.58
C GLU A 58 -8.05 10.02 -8.48
N TYR A 59 -7.68 9.34 -7.41
CA TYR A 59 -7.02 10.01 -6.28
C TYR A 59 -5.59 10.40 -6.60
N SER A 60 -4.90 9.64 -7.46
CA SER A 60 -3.59 10.05 -7.97
C SER A 60 -3.69 11.39 -8.71
N ALA A 61 -4.72 11.54 -9.54
CA ALA A 61 -4.95 12.80 -10.25
C ALA A 61 -5.25 13.95 -9.29
N LYS A 62 -6.04 13.68 -8.23
CA LYS A 62 -6.35 14.69 -7.22
C LYS A 62 -5.11 15.13 -6.45
N VAL A 63 -4.22 14.19 -6.13
CA VAL A 63 -2.96 14.50 -5.46
C VAL A 63 -2.15 15.50 -6.30
N GLU A 64 -2.04 15.25 -7.58
CA GLU A 64 -1.31 16.14 -8.47
C GLU A 64 -1.97 17.50 -8.61
N GLN A 65 -3.30 17.54 -8.68
CA GLN A 65 -4.05 18.79 -8.75
C GLN A 65 -3.84 19.66 -7.52
N LEU A 66 -3.63 19.05 -6.36
CA LEU A 66 -3.45 19.76 -5.10
C LEU A 66 -1.99 20.09 -4.80
N GLY A 67 -1.09 19.85 -5.75
CA GLY A 67 0.31 20.20 -5.63
C GLY A 67 1.22 19.09 -5.14
N GLY A 68 0.68 17.93 -4.85
CA GLY A 68 1.49 16.76 -4.49
C GLY A 68 2.09 16.08 -5.71
N LYS A 69 2.80 14.99 -5.46
CA LYS A 69 3.44 14.21 -6.53
C LYS A 69 3.09 12.74 -6.38
N VAL A 70 2.96 12.06 -7.52
CA VAL A 70 2.82 10.61 -7.54
C VAL A 70 4.22 10.02 -7.78
N MET A 71 4.78 9.40 -6.76
CA MET A 71 6.13 8.84 -6.81
C MET A 71 6.14 7.46 -7.47
N ILE A 72 5.16 6.63 -7.10
CA ILE A 72 4.96 5.32 -7.73
C ILE A 72 3.53 5.31 -8.25
N PRO A 73 3.33 5.28 -9.59
CA PRO A 73 1.99 5.28 -10.15
C PRO A 73 1.26 3.97 -9.88
N LYS A 74 -0.05 3.96 -10.15
CA LYS A 74 -0.92 2.81 -9.92
C LYS A 74 -0.26 1.50 -10.37
N LYS A 75 -0.15 0.57 -9.42
CA LYS A 75 0.38 -0.76 -9.67
C LYS A 75 -0.55 -1.81 -9.09
N PRO A 76 -0.71 -2.94 -9.77
CA PRO A 76 -1.55 -4.01 -9.24
C PRO A 76 -0.82 -4.86 -8.21
N VAL A 77 -1.59 -5.32 -7.22
CA VAL A 77 -1.24 -6.49 -6.41
C VAL A 77 -2.25 -7.54 -6.83
N PRO A 78 -1.84 -8.49 -7.67
CA PRO A 78 -2.80 -9.41 -8.31
C PRO A 78 -3.72 -10.11 -7.32
N GLY A 79 -5.02 -10.07 -7.63
CA GLY A 79 -6.03 -10.69 -6.79
C GLY A 79 -6.41 -9.92 -5.54
N MET A 80 -5.80 -8.76 -5.28
CA MET A 80 -6.06 -7.98 -4.07
C MET A 80 -6.46 -6.55 -4.35
N GLY A 81 -5.75 -5.84 -5.19
CA GLY A 81 -6.07 -4.46 -5.47
C GLY A 81 -4.97 -3.71 -6.17
N TYR A 82 -5.01 -2.39 -6.04
CA TYR A 82 -4.03 -1.49 -6.65
C TYR A 82 -3.51 -0.52 -5.61
N PHE A 83 -2.29 -0.06 -5.81
CA PHE A 83 -1.71 0.95 -4.93
C PHE A 83 -0.94 1.98 -5.72
N ALA A 84 -0.74 3.12 -5.09
CA ALA A 84 0.19 4.14 -5.56
C ALA A 84 0.87 4.75 -4.34
N VAL A 85 2.06 5.26 -4.53
CA VAL A 85 2.78 5.99 -3.47
C VAL A 85 2.92 7.42 -3.92
N CYS A 86 2.53 8.32 -3.03
CA CYS A 86 2.49 9.75 -3.31
C CYS A 86 3.30 10.53 -2.28
N MET A 87 3.54 11.78 -2.59
CA MET A 87 4.21 12.71 -1.68
C MET A 87 3.38 13.99 -1.62
N ASP A 88 3.17 14.49 -0.40
CA ASP A 88 2.43 15.73 -0.23
C ASP A 88 3.34 16.96 -0.45
N THR A 89 2.78 18.16 -0.28
CA THR A 89 3.51 19.40 -0.51
C THR A 89 4.60 19.67 0.52
N GLU A 90 4.63 18.90 1.60
CA GLU A 90 5.64 19.02 2.66
C GLU A 90 6.64 17.86 2.64
N ASN A 91 6.69 17.13 1.52
CA ASN A 91 7.58 15.98 1.30
C ASN A 91 7.30 14.78 2.21
N ASN A 92 6.05 14.62 2.66
CA ASN A 92 5.65 13.42 3.38
C ASN A 92 5.13 12.38 2.40
N SER A 93 5.65 11.16 2.52
CA SER A 93 5.19 10.04 1.69
C SER A 93 3.94 9.41 2.28
N PHE A 94 3.00 9.04 1.42
CA PHE A 94 1.84 8.26 1.81
C PHE A 94 1.40 7.38 0.66
N GLY A 95 0.68 6.30 0.97
CA GLY A 95 0.15 5.42 -0.04
C GLY A 95 -1.35 5.54 -0.16
N ILE A 96 -1.88 5.21 -1.32
CA ILE A 96 -3.31 5.05 -1.51
C ILE A 96 -3.56 3.63 -2.02
N TRP A 97 -4.65 3.03 -1.58
CA TRP A 97 -4.97 1.65 -1.84
C TRP A 97 -6.41 1.50 -2.31
N GLU A 98 -6.59 0.72 -3.36
CA GLU A 98 -7.91 0.37 -3.88
C GLU A 98 -8.06 -1.15 -3.81
N THR A 99 -9.03 -1.63 -3.05
CA THR A 99 -9.31 -3.06 -2.95
C THR A 99 -10.04 -3.53 -4.21
N ASP A 100 -9.49 -4.54 -4.88
CA ASP A 100 -10.11 -5.11 -6.07
C ASP A 100 -9.62 -6.55 -6.23
N ALA A 101 -10.52 -7.51 -5.99
CA ALA A 101 -10.20 -8.93 -6.11
C ALA A 101 -9.87 -9.34 -7.53
N ASP A 102 -10.23 -8.52 -8.52
CA ASP A 102 -9.95 -8.77 -9.94
C ASP A 102 -8.69 -8.05 -10.45
N ALA A 103 -7.91 -7.45 -9.57
CA ALA A 103 -6.68 -6.77 -9.95
C ALA A 103 -5.71 -7.75 -10.65
N LYS A 104 -5.08 -7.27 -11.71
CA LYS A 104 -4.19 -8.10 -12.53
C LYS A 104 -2.81 -7.50 -12.65
#